data_b95c4cb2b869c1c134a8479643b1b77f
#
_entry.id   b95c4cb2b869c1c134a8479643b1b77f
#
_cell.length_a   1.000
_cell.length_b   1.000
_cell.length_c   1.000
_cell.angle_alpha   90.00
_cell.angle_beta   90.00
_cell.angle_gamma   90.00
#
_symmetry.space_group_name_H-M   'P 1'
#
loop_
_entity.id
_entity.type
_entity.pdbx_description
1 polymer ?
#
loop_
_entity_poly.entity_id
_entity_poly.type
_entity_poly.pdbx_seq_one_letter_code
_entity_poly.pdbx_strand_id
1 'polypeptide(L)'
;FEGVPTYPDASRCWEVCDKHKINIFYTAPTAIRALMAQGDEPVLKTNRTSLRILGTVGEPINPEAWEWYYSVVGNSKCHIVDTWWQTETGSVLISPIAGVTPVKPGSATFPFFGVKPELIDPDGEMLKGESSGNLVITQSWPSQIRSIYGDHQRMLDTYFSQYNGIYFTGDGAKRDSDGYLWITGRV
;
A
#
# COMPACT_ATOMS: atom_id res chain seq x y z
N PHE A 1 -6.72 -16.20 -3.75
CA PHE A 1 -6.95 -17.63 -3.87
C PHE A 1 -6.17 -18.38 -2.80
N GLU A 2 -6.56 -19.60 -2.51
CA GLU A 2 -5.87 -20.47 -1.58
C GLU A 2 -4.83 -21.33 -2.31
N GLY A 3 -3.64 -21.47 -1.75
CA GLY A 3 -2.57 -22.27 -2.30
C GLY A 3 -1.20 -21.60 -2.23
N VAL A 4 -0.16 -22.34 -2.58
CA VAL A 4 1.22 -21.86 -2.63
C VAL A 4 1.43 -21.14 -3.97
N PRO A 5 1.87 -19.86 -3.99
CA PRO A 5 2.00 -19.07 -5.22
C PRO A 5 2.93 -19.67 -6.28
N THR A 6 3.91 -20.47 -5.85
CA THR A 6 4.91 -21.09 -6.71
C THR A 6 4.71 -22.60 -6.91
N TYR A 7 3.53 -23.14 -6.58
CA TYR A 7 3.22 -24.55 -6.81
C TYR A 7 2.10 -24.70 -7.86
N PRO A 8 2.25 -25.56 -8.88
CA PRO A 8 3.41 -26.43 -9.16
C PRO A 8 4.64 -25.67 -9.69
N ASP A 9 4.49 -24.47 -10.17
CA ASP A 9 5.56 -23.58 -10.62
C ASP A 9 5.19 -22.09 -10.47
N ALA A 10 6.10 -21.19 -10.82
CA ALA A 10 5.94 -19.75 -10.65
C ALA A 10 4.86 -19.09 -11.56
N SER A 11 4.25 -19.85 -12.48
CA SER A 11 3.12 -19.34 -13.29
C SER A 11 1.77 -19.39 -12.59
N ARG A 12 1.70 -20.05 -11.43
CA ARG A 12 0.45 -20.33 -10.70
C ARG A 12 -0.51 -19.15 -10.60
N CYS A 13 -0.01 -17.99 -10.16
CA CYS A 13 -0.85 -16.78 -10.04
C CYS A 13 -1.39 -16.33 -11.39
N TRP A 14 -0.56 -16.38 -12.41
CA TRP A 14 -0.88 -15.90 -13.75
C TRP A 14 -1.83 -16.83 -14.48
N GLU A 15 -1.71 -18.14 -14.28
CA GLU A 15 -2.66 -19.14 -14.77
C GLU A 15 -4.04 -18.98 -14.12
N VAL A 16 -4.10 -18.64 -12.81
CA VAL A 16 -5.36 -18.30 -12.14
C VAL A 16 -5.99 -17.05 -12.78
N CYS A 17 -5.18 -16.01 -13.02
CA CYS A 17 -5.65 -14.80 -13.70
C CYS A 17 -6.21 -15.11 -15.09
N ASP A 18 -5.52 -15.91 -15.87
CA ASP A 18 -5.95 -16.32 -17.22
C ASP A 18 -7.22 -17.17 -17.17
N LYS A 19 -7.21 -18.23 -16.40
CA LYS A 19 -8.33 -19.18 -16.29
C LYS A 19 -9.62 -18.52 -15.84
N HIS A 20 -9.56 -17.67 -14.83
CA HIS A 20 -10.73 -17.03 -14.22
C HIS A 20 -11.02 -15.62 -14.71
N LYS A 21 -10.25 -15.14 -15.70
CA LYS A 21 -10.38 -13.78 -16.26
C LYS A 21 -10.41 -12.70 -15.18
N ILE A 22 -9.45 -12.80 -14.26
CA ILE A 22 -9.32 -11.88 -13.12
C ILE A 22 -9.08 -10.46 -13.64
N ASN A 23 -9.75 -9.49 -13.06
CA ASN A 23 -9.61 -8.08 -13.42
C ASN A 23 -8.69 -7.30 -12.50
N ILE A 24 -8.58 -7.72 -11.25
CA ILE A 24 -7.79 -7.07 -10.20
C ILE A 24 -6.93 -8.13 -9.52
N PHE A 25 -5.62 -7.92 -9.52
CA PHE A 25 -4.67 -8.74 -8.77
C PHE A 25 -4.07 -7.90 -7.66
N TYR A 26 -4.22 -8.34 -6.41
CA TYR A 26 -3.82 -7.60 -5.22
C TYR A 26 -3.00 -8.49 -4.30
N THR A 27 -1.76 -8.08 -4.00
CA THR A 27 -0.81 -8.91 -3.26
C THR A 27 0.23 -8.07 -2.52
N ALA A 28 1.11 -8.73 -1.76
CA ALA A 28 2.19 -8.06 -1.05
C ALA A 28 3.44 -7.88 -1.93
N PRO A 29 4.22 -6.79 -1.76
CA PRO A 29 5.50 -6.58 -2.43
C PRO A 29 6.50 -7.72 -2.27
N THR A 30 6.53 -8.39 -1.12
CA THR A 30 7.35 -9.59 -0.91
C THR A 30 6.97 -10.71 -1.89
N ALA A 31 5.69 -10.95 -2.15
CA ALA A 31 5.25 -11.92 -3.14
C ALA A 31 5.63 -11.50 -4.56
N ILE A 32 5.52 -10.21 -4.88
CA ILE A 32 5.95 -9.66 -6.19
C ILE A 32 7.43 -9.89 -6.40
N ARG A 33 8.28 -9.55 -5.42
CA ARG A 33 9.74 -9.79 -5.50
C ARG A 33 10.09 -11.27 -5.66
N ALA A 34 9.40 -12.15 -4.94
CA ALA A 34 9.61 -13.58 -5.05
C ALA A 34 9.25 -14.12 -6.44
N LEU A 35 8.18 -13.62 -7.04
CA LEU A 35 7.78 -13.98 -8.41
C LEU A 35 8.70 -13.36 -9.47
N MET A 36 9.13 -12.10 -9.29
CA MET A 36 10.10 -11.43 -10.15
C MET A 36 11.43 -12.18 -10.20
N ALA A 37 11.88 -12.73 -9.07
CA ALA A 37 13.11 -13.52 -8.99
C ALA A 37 13.05 -14.85 -9.80
N GLN A 38 11.85 -15.30 -10.21
CA GLN A 38 11.67 -16.45 -11.08
C GLN A 38 11.79 -16.12 -12.58
N GLY A 39 12.02 -14.83 -12.89
CA GLY A 39 12.09 -14.34 -14.28
C GLY A 39 10.72 -14.06 -14.89
N ASP A 40 10.74 -13.61 -16.14
CA ASP A 40 9.55 -13.13 -16.85
C ASP A 40 8.76 -14.25 -17.55
N GLU A 41 9.42 -15.33 -17.92
CA GLU A 41 8.82 -16.43 -18.69
C GLU A 41 7.55 -17.01 -18.05
N PRO A 42 7.49 -17.29 -16.73
CA PRO A 42 6.27 -17.78 -16.09
C PRO A 42 5.08 -16.82 -16.22
N VAL A 43 5.34 -15.53 -16.31
CA VAL A 43 4.32 -14.50 -16.55
C VAL A 43 3.91 -14.49 -18.01
N LEU A 44 4.90 -14.40 -18.92
CA LEU A 44 4.66 -14.16 -20.36
C LEU A 44 3.96 -15.29 -21.06
N LYS A 45 4.07 -16.54 -20.59
CA LYS A 45 3.39 -17.70 -21.16
C LYS A 45 1.87 -17.74 -20.94
N THR A 46 1.30 -16.81 -20.15
CA THR A 46 -0.12 -16.77 -19.79
C THR A 46 -0.83 -15.56 -20.42
N ASN A 47 -2.15 -15.67 -20.60
CA ASN A 47 -2.97 -14.56 -21.09
C ASN A 47 -3.58 -13.77 -19.93
N ARG A 48 -3.07 -12.55 -19.68
CA ARG A 48 -3.50 -11.67 -18.61
C ARG A 48 -4.28 -10.44 -19.11
N THR A 49 -4.84 -10.51 -20.32
CA THR A 49 -5.54 -9.37 -20.94
C THR A 49 -6.79 -8.91 -20.17
N SER A 50 -7.30 -9.73 -19.26
CA SER A 50 -8.41 -9.35 -18.37
C SER A 50 -7.97 -8.46 -17.21
N LEU A 51 -6.67 -8.45 -16.84
CA LEU A 51 -6.17 -7.59 -15.76
C LEU A 51 -6.27 -6.11 -16.16
N ARG A 52 -6.75 -5.31 -15.22
CA ARG A 52 -6.88 -3.85 -15.33
C ARG A 52 -6.18 -3.12 -14.20
N ILE A 53 -6.16 -3.71 -13.00
CA ILE A 53 -5.58 -3.14 -11.79
C ILE A 53 -4.63 -4.16 -11.16
N LEU A 54 -3.47 -3.67 -10.78
CA LEU A 54 -2.46 -4.39 -10.01
C LEU A 54 -2.26 -3.64 -8.70
N GLY A 55 -2.67 -4.24 -7.60
CA GLY A 55 -2.59 -3.61 -6.29
C GLY A 55 -1.50 -4.19 -5.40
N THR A 56 -1.01 -3.36 -4.48
CA THR A 56 0.01 -3.72 -3.49
C THR A 56 -0.41 -3.30 -2.09
N VAL A 57 -0.01 -4.10 -1.10
CA VAL A 57 -0.40 -3.90 0.30
C VAL A 57 0.58 -4.55 1.27
N GLY A 58 0.63 -4.01 2.49
CA GLY A 58 1.24 -4.62 3.66
C GLY A 58 2.67 -4.18 3.95
N GLU A 59 3.38 -3.70 2.93
CA GLU A 59 4.72 -3.14 3.06
C GLU A 59 5.01 -2.18 1.89
N PRO A 60 5.99 -1.27 2.01
CA PRO A 60 6.39 -0.43 0.88
C PRO A 60 6.92 -1.26 -0.29
N ILE A 61 6.50 -0.93 -1.51
CA ILE A 61 7.06 -1.54 -2.73
C ILE A 61 8.25 -0.71 -3.22
N ASN A 62 9.37 -1.38 -3.48
CA ASN A 62 10.52 -0.71 -4.09
C ASN A 62 10.28 -0.43 -5.58
N PRO A 63 10.89 0.64 -6.15
CA PRO A 63 10.66 1.05 -7.54
C PRO A 63 10.92 -0.06 -8.57
N GLU A 64 11.95 -0.89 -8.38
CA GLU A 64 12.29 -1.99 -9.30
C GLU A 64 11.15 -3.03 -9.38
N ALA A 65 10.61 -3.48 -8.24
CA ALA A 65 9.49 -4.40 -8.21
C ALA A 65 8.21 -3.76 -8.75
N TRP A 66 8.01 -2.47 -8.51
CA TRP A 66 6.90 -1.70 -9.05
C TRP A 66 6.96 -1.65 -10.58
N GLU A 67 8.13 -1.34 -11.17
CA GLU A 67 8.35 -1.29 -12.62
C GLU A 67 8.17 -2.66 -13.27
N TRP A 68 8.68 -3.72 -12.67
CA TRP A 68 8.46 -5.08 -13.15
C TRP A 68 6.97 -5.45 -13.10
N TYR A 69 6.29 -5.11 -12.03
CA TYR A 69 4.86 -5.37 -11.87
C TYR A 69 4.04 -4.64 -12.92
N TYR A 70 4.38 -3.39 -13.19
CA TYR A 70 3.74 -2.59 -14.22
C TYR A 70 4.04 -3.11 -15.63
N SER A 71 5.32 -3.28 -15.97
CA SER A 71 5.76 -3.55 -17.33
C SER A 71 5.53 -5.01 -17.76
N VAL A 72 5.89 -5.97 -16.89
CA VAL A 72 5.85 -7.41 -17.22
C VAL A 72 4.47 -7.98 -16.90
N VAL A 73 4.01 -7.85 -15.65
CA VAL A 73 2.72 -8.42 -15.26
C VAL A 73 1.56 -7.67 -15.89
N GLY A 74 1.58 -6.35 -15.83
CA GLY A 74 0.55 -5.47 -16.36
C GLY A 74 0.65 -5.15 -17.84
N ASN A 75 1.72 -5.61 -18.51
CA ASN A 75 2.00 -5.31 -19.92
C ASN A 75 1.89 -3.79 -20.22
N SER A 76 2.36 -2.96 -19.28
CA SER A 76 2.30 -1.47 -19.31
C SER A 76 0.90 -0.89 -19.56
N LYS A 77 -0.15 -1.64 -19.20
CA LYS A 77 -1.56 -1.23 -19.40
C LYS A 77 -2.38 -1.19 -18.13
N CYS A 78 -1.97 -1.96 -17.11
CA CYS A 78 -2.69 -1.99 -15.84
C CYS A 78 -2.34 -0.77 -14.98
N HIS A 79 -3.32 -0.26 -14.26
CA HIS A 79 -3.08 0.75 -13.23
C HIS A 79 -2.45 0.09 -12.00
N ILE A 80 -1.34 0.65 -11.51
CA ILE A 80 -0.76 0.23 -10.23
C ILE A 80 -1.45 1.03 -9.11
N VAL A 81 -1.94 0.30 -8.12
CA VAL A 81 -2.63 0.86 -6.94
C VAL A 81 -1.89 0.37 -5.70
N ASP A 82 -0.90 1.15 -5.28
CA ASP A 82 -0.20 0.93 -4.01
C ASP A 82 -1.04 1.53 -2.88
N THR A 83 -1.34 0.72 -1.87
CA THR A 83 -2.25 1.10 -0.79
C THR A 83 -1.53 1.09 0.55
N TRP A 84 -1.76 2.15 1.34
CA TRP A 84 -1.36 2.14 2.74
C TRP A 84 -2.58 2.14 3.66
N TRP A 85 -2.56 1.20 4.59
CA TRP A 85 -3.53 1.05 5.65
C TRP A 85 -2.98 0.13 6.75
N GLN A 86 -3.65 0.08 7.87
CA GLN A 86 -3.35 -0.79 8.98
C GLN A 86 -4.62 -1.53 9.39
N THR A 87 -4.50 -2.64 10.11
CA THR A 87 -5.66 -3.34 10.69
C THR A 87 -6.54 -2.37 11.48
N GLU A 88 -5.90 -1.48 12.24
CA GLU A 88 -6.53 -0.49 13.12
C GLU A 88 -7.21 0.66 12.36
N THR A 89 -6.80 0.91 11.14
CA THR A 89 -7.45 1.93 10.31
C THR A 89 -8.77 1.43 9.70
N GLY A 90 -8.95 0.11 9.60
CA GLY A 90 -10.17 -0.54 9.13
C GLY A 90 -10.48 -0.34 7.64
N SER A 91 -9.76 0.54 6.97
CA SER A 91 -9.84 0.81 5.52
C SER A 91 -8.54 1.40 5.00
N VAL A 92 -8.41 1.47 3.68
CA VAL A 92 -7.30 2.16 3.00
C VAL A 92 -7.37 3.65 3.29
N LEU A 93 -6.26 4.24 3.72
CA LEU A 93 -6.16 5.67 4.04
C LEU A 93 -5.34 6.48 3.04
N ILE A 94 -4.36 5.86 2.36
CA ILE A 94 -3.56 6.50 1.32
C ILE A 94 -3.53 5.56 0.11
N SER A 95 -3.95 6.05 -1.05
CA SER A 95 -4.06 5.24 -2.26
C SER A 95 -4.29 6.10 -3.49
N PRO A 96 -3.73 5.76 -4.66
CA PRO A 96 -4.15 6.36 -5.92
C PRO A 96 -5.56 5.94 -6.29
N ILE A 97 -6.23 6.76 -7.07
CA ILE A 97 -7.47 6.40 -7.78
C ILE A 97 -7.09 5.88 -9.16
N ALA A 98 -7.37 4.60 -9.41
CA ALA A 98 -7.01 3.94 -10.66
C ALA A 98 -7.53 4.70 -11.90
N GLY A 99 -6.66 5.02 -12.84
CA GLY A 99 -6.99 5.76 -14.06
C GLY A 99 -7.17 7.27 -13.87
N VAL A 100 -7.06 7.79 -12.65
CA VAL A 100 -7.23 9.23 -12.35
C VAL A 100 -5.94 9.83 -11.78
N THR A 101 -5.37 9.19 -10.76
CA THR A 101 -4.16 9.69 -10.10
C THR A 101 -2.91 9.34 -10.91
N PRO A 102 -2.10 10.30 -11.35
CA PRO A 102 -0.75 10.01 -11.81
C PRO A 102 0.03 9.32 -10.70
N VAL A 103 0.74 8.25 -11.02
CA VAL A 103 1.47 7.46 -10.02
C VAL A 103 2.97 7.65 -10.14
N LYS A 104 3.68 7.54 -9.00
CA LYS A 104 5.15 7.51 -8.93
C LYS A 104 5.56 6.17 -8.32
N PRO A 105 6.54 5.45 -8.91
CA PRO A 105 6.98 4.15 -8.40
C PRO A 105 7.31 4.18 -6.90
N GLY A 106 6.68 3.29 -6.13
CA GLY A 106 6.87 3.17 -4.69
C GLY A 106 6.10 4.15 -3.81
N SER A 107 5.35 5.09 -4.40
CA SER A 107 4.51 6.01 -3.63
C SER A 107 3.10 5.46 -3.43
N ALA A 108 2.58 5.53 -2.20
CA ALA A 108 1.16 5.31 -1.93
C ALA A 108 0.27 6.48 -2.40
N THR A 109 0.88 7.55 -2.88
CA THR A 109 0.32 8.77 -3.49
C THR A 109 -0.37 9.72 -2.51
N PHE A 110 -1.68 9.83 -2.55
CA PHE A 110 -2.44 10.86 -1.83
C PHE A 110 -3.41 10.26 -0.80
N PRO A 111 -3.83 11.07 0.19
CA PRO A 111 -4.88 10.67 1.11
C PRO A 111 -6.15 10.25 0.39
N PHE A 112 -6.78 9.19 0.88
CA PHE A 112 -8.13 8.84 0.45
C PHE A 112 -9.15 9.86 0.98
N PHE A 113 -10.35 9.87 0.43
CA PHE A 113 -11.38 10.86 0.75
C PHE A 113 -11.69 10.93 2.25
N GLY A 114 -11.64 12.14 2.81
CA GLY A 114 -11.94 12.40 4.21
C GLY A 114 -10.81 12.06 5.20
N VAL A 115 -9.67 11.59 4.71
CA VAL A 115 -8.48 11.27 5.54
C VAL A 115 -7.53 12.47 5.54
N LYS A 116 -6.98 12.80 6.71
CA LYS A 116 -6.00 13.89 6.89
C LYS A 116 -4.70 13.38 7.50
N PRO A 117 -3.83 12.75 6.70
CA PRO A 117 -2.49 12.41 7.13
C PRO A 117 -1.61 13.66 7.18
N GLU A 118 -0.77 13.72 8.20
CA GLU A 118 0.28 14.73 8.33
C GLU A 118 1.59 14.08 8.73
N LEU A 119 2.68 14.80 8.51
CA LEU A 119 3.99 14.42 8.99
C LEU A 119 4.35 15.31 10.17
N ILE A 120 4.87 14.72 11.21
CA ILE A 120 5.35 15.43 12.40
C ILE A 120 6.78 15.02 12.73
N ASP A 121 7.52 15.94 13.34
CA ASP A 121 8.84 15.65 13.87
C ASP A 121 8.79 14.92 15.23
N PRO A 122 9.93 14.54 15.82
CA PRO A 122 9.97 13.91 17.13
C PRO A 122 9.40 14.77 18.27
N ASP A 123 9.41 16.09 18.11
CA ASP A 123 8.90 17.05 19.11
C ASP A 123 7.38 17.29 18.97
N GLY A 124 6.77 16.72 17.92
CA GLY A 124 5.33 16.80 17.67
C GLY A 124 4.91 18.00 16.82
N GLU A 125 5.86 18.70 16.20
CA GLU A 125 5.57 19.85 15.34
C GLU A 125 5.23 19.40 13.91
N MET A 126 4.18 20.00 13.34
CA MET A 126 3.71 19.68 11.99
C MET A 126 4.69 20.13 10.93
N LEU A 127 5.13 19.18 10.10
CA LEU A 127 6.05 19.44 8.99
C LEU A 127 5.27 19.87 7.73
N LYS A 128 5.74 20.94 7.07
CA LYS A 128 5.12 21.49 5.86
C LYS A 128 5.98 21.25 4.62
N GLY A 129 5.33 21.17 3.45
CA GLY A 129 6.01 20.99 2.17
C GLY A 129 6.74 19.66 2.06
N GLU A 130 7.84 19.64 1.32
CA GLU A 130 8.72 18.48 1.21
C GLU A 130 9.37 18.18 2.56
N SER A 131 9.13 16.99 3.09
CA SER A 131 9.54 16.63 4.45
C SER A 131 9.53 15.13 4.67
N SER A 132 10.19 14.69 5.75
CA SER A 132 10.14 13.31 6.26
C SER A 132 9.91 13.34 7.76
N GLY A 133 9.04 12.49 8.26
CA GLY A 133 8.69 12.45 9.68
C GLY A 133 7.77 11.29 10.02
N ASN A 134 7.24 11.33 11.24
CA ASN A 134 6.26 10.38 11.71
C ASN A 134 4.91 10.64 11.02
N LEU A 135 4.31 9.58 10.47
CA LEU A 135 2.98 9.67 9.87
C LEU A 135 1.91 9.64 10.97
N VAL A 136 1.04 10.63 10.95
CA VAL A 136 -0.11 10.72 11.85
C VAL A 136 -1.38 11.02 11.09
N ILE A 137 -2.54 10.69 11.68
CA ILE A 137 -3.85 11.07 11.15
C ILE A 137 -4.49 12.04 12.10
N THR A 138 -4.71 13.28 11.65
CA THR A 138 -5.13 14.41 12.50
C THR A 138 -6.63 14.57 12.65
N GLN A 139 -7.42 13.76 11.94
CA GLN A 139 -8.88 13.77 12.00
C GLN A 139 -9.42 12.35 12.01
N SER A 140 -10.42 12.09 12.83
CA SER A 140 -11.20 10.84 12.79
C SER A 140 -11.76 10.53 11.42
N TRP A 141 -11.82 9.25 11.08
CA TRP A 141 -12.42 8.73 9.86
C TRP A 141 -13.41 7.58 10.19
N PRO A 142 -14.34 7.23 9.29
CA PRO A 142 -15.44 6.31 9.62
C PRO A 142 -15.01 4.92 10.10
N SER A 143 -13.90 4.39 9.59
CA SER A 143 -13.39 3.05 9.89
C SER A 143 -12.30 3.00 10.97
N GLN A 144 -12.04 4.12 11.63
CA GLN A 144 -11.05 4.19 12.72
C GLN A 144 -11.37 3.18 13.82
N ILE A 145 -10.32 2.54 14.37
CA ILE A 145 -10.44 1.67 15.54
C ILE A 145 -11.18 2.38 16.68
N ARG A 146 -12.15 1.70 17.30
CA ARG A 146 -12.93 2.22 18.41
C ARG A 146 -12.56 1.61 19.75
N SER A 147 -12.02 0.41 19.72
CA SER A 147 -11.57 -0.31 20.91
C SER A 147 -10.73 -1.52 20.52
N ILE A 148 -9.97 -2.03 21.49
CA ILE A 148 -9.40 -3.38 21.47
C ILE A 148 -10.29 -4.25 22.36
N TYR A 149 -10.64 -5.45 21.88
CA TYR A 149 -11.51 -6.36 22.63
C TYR A 149 -10.94 -6.64 24.02
N GLY A 150 -11.74 -6.33 25.04
CA GLY A 150 -11.37 -6.53 26.45
C GLY A 150 -10.34 -5.55 27.01
N ASP A 151 -9.80 -4.63 26.20
CA ASP A 151 -8.73 -3.71 26.63
C ASP A 151 -8.78 -2.36 25.90
N HIS A 152 -9.78 -1.55 26.24
CA HIS A 152 -9.93 -0.22 25.63
C HIS A 152 -8.74 0.70 25.94
N GLN A 153 -8.18 0.62 27.15
CA GLN A 153 -7.08 1.48 27.58
C GLN A 153 -5.83 1.26 26.70
N ARG A 154 -5.54 0.02 26.33
CA ARG A 154 -4.44 -0.32 25.44
C ARG A 154 -4.54 0.38 24.08
N MET A 155 -5.76 0.53 23.54
CA MET A 155 -5.95 1.30 22.29
C MET A 155 -5.54 2.76 22.48
N LEU A 156 -5.97 3.39 23.58
CA LEU A 156 -5.63 4.77 23.86
C LEU A 156 -4.12 4.94 24.07
N ASP A 157 -3.51 4.06 24.85
CA ASP A 157 -2.08 4.10 25.15
C ASP A 157 -1.22 3.88 23.91
N THR A 158 -1.65 3.00 22.99
CA THR A 158 -0.87 2.65 21.81
C THR A 158 -0.96 3.72 20.71
N TYR A 159 -2.15 4.27 20.47
CA TYR A 159 -2.39 5.08 19.26
C TYR A 159 -2.66 6.55 19.53
N PHE A 160 -2.95 6.95 20.76
CA PHE A 160 -3.39 8.31 21.10
C PHE A 160 -2.62 8.97 22.24
N SER A 161 -1.72 8.25 22.91
CA SER A 161 -0.96 8.80 24.04
C SER A 161 0.23 9.65 23.63
N GLN A 162 0.86 9.31 22.48
CA GLN A 162 2.08 9.99 22.05
C GLN A 162 1.82 11.43 21.61
N TYR A 163 0.70 11.67 20.92
CA TYR A 163 0.27 12.98 20.47
C TYR A 163 -1.20 13.18 20.82
N ASN A 164 -1.49 14.12 21.68
CA ASN A 164 -2.83 14.29 22.24
C ASN A 164 -3.90 14.52 21.14
N GLY A 165 -4.88 13.60 21.08
CA GLY A 165 -5.99 13.67 20.11
C GLY A 165 -5.63 13.32 18.67
N ILE A 166 -4.41 12.89 18.40
CA ILE A 166 -3.90 12.54 17.06
C ILE A 166 -3.61 11.04 17.00
N TYR A 167 -4.08 10.36 15.97
CA TYR A 167 -3.77 8.95 15.77
C TYR A 167 -2.33 8.79 15.28
N PHE A 168 -1.50 8.17 16.09
CA PHE A 168 -0.13 7.82 15.76
C PHE A 168 -0.07 6.47 15.04
N THR A 169 0.44 6.45 13.81
CA THR A 169 0.46 5.23 13.00
C THR A 169 1.58 4.26 13.36
N GLY A 170 2.65 4.75 13.99
CA GLY A 170 3.89 4.00 14.16
C GLY A 170 4.67 3.78 12.87
N ASP A 171 4.30 4.46 11.79
CA ASP A 171 5.00 4.46 10.52
C ASP A 171 5.66 5.82 10.26
N GLY A 172 6.85 5.80 9.66
CA GLY A 172 7.47 6.96 9.07
C GLY A 172 6.99 7.15 7.62
N ALA A 173 7.00 8.39 7.16
CA ALA A 173 6.72 8.69 5.76
C ALA A 173 7.54 9.89 5.27
N LYS A 174 7.67 9.95 3.96
CA LYS A 174 8.23 11.09 3.23
C LYS A 174 7.14 11.71 2.35
N ARG A 175 7.08 13.03 2.31
CA ARG A 175 6.27 13.80 1.37
C ARG A 175 7.19 14.56 0.44
N ASP A 176 6.95 14.48 -0.89
CA ASP A 176 7.69 15.27 -1.86
C ASP A 176 7.08 16.65 -2.11
N SER A 177 7.72 17.43 -2.99
CA SER A 177 7.27 18.77 -3.37
C SER A 177 5.89 18.82 -4.03
N ASP A 178 5.45 17.69 -4.64
CA ASP A 178 4.14 17.55 -5.27
C ASP A 178 3.07 17.01 -4.31
N GLY A 179 3.45 16.73 -3.06
CA GLY A 179 2.56 16.23 -2.02
C GLY A 179 2.37 14.70 -2.00
N TYR A 180 3.10 13.96 -2.83
CA TYR A 180 3.07 12.50 -2.81
C TYR A 180 3.68 11.94 -1.54
N LEU A 181 3.11 10.86 -1.03
CA LEU A 181 3.55 10.19 0.20
C LEU A 181 4.20 8.83 -0.11
N TRP A 182 5.38 8.61 0.45
CA TRP A 182 6.07 7.32 0.52
C TRP A 182 6.13 6.87 1.97
N ILE A 183 5.68 5.66 2.24
CA ILE A 183 5.85 5.04 3.55
C ILE A 183 7.28 4.51 3.65
N THR A 184 8.00 4.89 4.71
CA THR A 184 9.42 4.55 4.87
C THR A 184 9.65 3.36 5.80
N GLY A 185 8.62 2.90 6.48
CA GLY A 185 8.66 1.76 7.40
C GLY A 185 8.24 2.12 8.82
N ARG A 186 8.41 1.16 9.73
CA ARG A 186 8.11 1.35 11.16
C ARG A 186 9.13 2.27 11.83
N VAL A 187 8.65 3.08 12.79
CA VAL A 187 9.45 3.96 13.66
C VAL A 187 9.45 3.45 15.08
#